data_b53aadb6444c320a28403c0107a57306
#
_entry.id   b53aadb6444c320a28403c0107a57306
#
_cell.length_a   1.000
_cell.length_b   1.000
_cell.length_c   1.000
_cell.angle_alpha   90.00
_cell.angle_beta   90.00
_cell.angle_gamma   90.00
#
_symmetry.space_group_name_H-M   'P 1'
#
loop_
_entity.id
_entity.type
_entity.pdbx_description
1 polymer ?
#
loop_
_entity_poly.entity_id
_entity_poly.type
_entity_poly.pdbx_seq_one_letter_code
_entity_poly.pdbx_strand_id
1 'polypeptide(L)'
;MIVLVIAGALVLLWFFLSMRAKERAGREALLSTGLFRNRTSNLGLITQNAQWLMLMGVSFTVAAYLQVVRGYNAIETGVIYTAATVGLLTSSLAAERFAKRRAQRTLIMAGFVVTTAGIVVFLAMVSSSPSVWAFAPGLFLIGLGVGVMLTPSVNVVQSAFGENLQGEISGLSRSVSNLGSSLGTAICGTILVAGITATPQRSYGLALAVLAVIGVTGVVASAMLPSTPAPVAAAQAATA
;
A
#
# COMPACT_ATOMS: atom_id res chain seq x y z
N MET A 1 6.55 -6.33 24.27
CA MET A 1 6.76 -6.08 22.82
C MET A 1 7.76 -7.06 22.19
N ILE A 2 8.99 -7.17 22.69
CA ILE A 2 10.02 -8.08 22.13
C ILE A 2 9.53 -9.53 22.07
N VAL A 3 8.87 -10.04 23.13
CA VAL A 3 8.32 -11.41 23.18
C VAL A 3 7.31 -11.68 22.07
N LEU A 4 6.41 -10.73 21.78
CA LEU A 4 5.43 -10.85 20.69
C LEU A 4 6.08 -10.87 19.31
N VAL A 5 7.12 -10.08 19.10
CA VAL A 5 7.88 -10.07 17.85
C VAL A 5 8.62 -11.39 17.64
N ILE A 6 9.27 -11.89 18.69
CA ILE A 6 9.96 -13.19 18.65
C ILE A 6 8.96 -14.32 18.41
N ALA A 7 7.83 -14.34 19.12
CA ALA A 7 6.78 -15.34 18.92
C ALA A 7 6.23 -15.30 17.49
N GLY A 8 5.94 -14.12 16.95
CA GLY A 8 5.52 -13.96 15.55
C GLY A 8 6.55 -14.46 14.54
N ALA A 9 7.83 -14.14 14.75
CA ALA A 9 8.91 -14.61 13.90
C ALA A 9 9.06 -16.16 13.95
N LEU A 10 8.95 -16.76 15.13
CA LEU A 10 8.99 -18.23 15.31
C LEU A 10 7.81 -18.91 14.62
N VAL A 11 6.60 -18.36 14.75
CA VAL A 11 5.41 -18.90 14.07
C VAL A 11 5.55 -18.81 12.55
N LEU A 12 6.06 -17.70 12.02
CA LEU A 12 6.33 -17.56 10.58
C LEU A 12 7.39 -18.55 10.11
N LEU A 13 8.49 -18.70 10.86
CA LEU A 13 9.54 -19.65 10.54
C LEU A 13 8.99 -21.07 10.52
N TRP A 14 8.25 -21.47 11.56
CA TRP A 14 7.61 -22.78 11.65
C TRP A 14 6.63 -23.00 10.47
N PHE A 15 5.85 -21.99 10.12
CA PHE A 15 4.94 -22.05 8.97
C PHE A 15 5.71 -22.33 7.67
N PHE A 16 6.77 -21.57 7.37
CA PHE A 16 7.56 -21.77 6.15
C PHE A 16 8.26 -23.14 6.12
N LEU A 17 8.80 -23.59 7.26
CA LEU A 17 9.44 -24.92 7.36
C LEU A 17 8.41 -26.04 7.17
N SER A 18 7.21 -25.90 7.73
CA SER A 18 6.10 -26.84 7.58
C SER A 18 5.62 -26.92 6.12
N MET A 19 5.50 -25.76 5.44
CA MET A 19 5.12 -25.72 4.01
C MET A 19 6.17 -26.42 3.15
N ARG A 20 7.48 -26.15 3.35
CA ARG A 20 8.56 -26.83 2.65
C ARG A 20 8.59 -28.34 2.90
N ALA A 21 8.30 -28.76 4.13
CA ALA A 21 8.25 -30.18 4.47
C ALA A 21 7.09 -30.90 3.76
N LYS A 22 5.90 -30.29 3.71
CA LYS A 22 4.74 -30.83 2.99
C LYS A 22 4.99 -30.91 1.48
N GLU A 23 5.55 -29.86 0.89
CA GLU A 23 5.89 -29.83 -0.55
C GLU A 23 6.91 -30.93 -0.91
N ARG A 24 7.95 -31.15 -0.08
CA ARG A 24 8.92 -32.25 -0.26
C ARG A 24 8.28 -33.63 -0.09
N ALA A 25 7.24 -33.74 0.72
CA ALA A 25 6.50 -34.99 0.93
C ALA A 25 5.43 -35.26 -0.16
N GLY A 26 5.35 -34.42 -1.22
CA GLY A 26 4.34 -34.54 -2.30
C GLY A 26 2.91 -34.30 -1.81
N ARG A 27 2.71 -33.66 -0.65
CA ARG A 27 1.39 -33.33 -0.12
C ARG A 27 0.99 -31.93 -0.56
N GLU A 28 -0.31 -31.71 -0.71
CA GLU A 28 -0.85 -30.37 -1.01
C GLU A 28 -0.39 -29.36 0.06
N ALA A 29 0.42 -28.39 -0.34
CA ALA A 29 0.85 -27.28 0.48
C ALA A 29 -0.11 -26.10 0.25
N LEU A 30 -0.49 -25.39 1.32
CA LEU A 30 -1.33 -24.18 1.23
C LEU A 30 -0.66 -23.04 0.43
N LEU A 31 0.65 -23.09 0.27
CA LEU A 31 1.48 -22.14 -0.46
C LEU A 31 2.63 -22.90 -1.13
N SER A 32 2.66 -22.84 -2.44
CA SER A 32 3.77 -23.39 -3.23
C SER A 32 5.00 -22.49 -3.09
N THR A 33 6.17 -23.06 -2.77
CA THR A 33 7.42 -22.29 -2.71
C THR A 33 7.83 -21.73 -4.07
N GLY A 34 7.28 -22.29 -5.15
CA GLY A 34 7.41 -21.78 -6.51
C GLY A 34 6.89 -20.35 -6.71
N LEU A 35 5.92 -19.91 -5.90
CA LEU A 35 5.36 -18.54 -5.96
C LEU A 35 6.43 -17.47 -5.73
N PHE A 36 7.38 -17.73 -4.84
CA PHE A 36 8.48 -16.80 -4.50
C PHE A 36 9.62 -16.78 -5.52
N ARG A 37 9.60 -17.66 -6.53
CA ARG A 37 10.61 -17.67 -7.61
C ARG A 37 10.28 -16.74 -8.74
N ASN A 38 9.04 -16.27 -8.84
CA ASN A 38 8.61 -15.34 -9.88
C ASN A 38 8.96 -13.90 -9.50
N ARG A 39 9.92 -13.31 -10.25
CA ARG A 39 10.41 -11.94 -10.01
C ARG A 39 9.29 -10.90 -10.14
N THR A 40 8.40 -11.04 -11.11
CA THR A 40 7.29 -10.10 -11.33
C THR A 40 6.32 -10.11 -10.17
N SER A 41 5.95 -11.31 -9.69
CA SER A 41 5.08 -11.45 -8.52
C SER A 41 5.73 -10.87 -7.26
N ASN A 42 7.01 -11.17 -7.01
CA ASN A 42 7.72 -10.64 -5.83
C ASN A 42 7.78 -9.11 -5.84
N LEU A 43 8.10 -8.49 -6.98
CA LEU A 43 8.08 -7.04 -7.12
C LEU A 43 6.66 -6.47 -6.96
N GLY A 44 5.65 -7.16 -7.50
CA GLY A 44 4.24 -6.82 -7.30
C GLY A 44 3.83 -6.87 -5.82
N LEU A 45 4.22 -7.91 -5.09
CA LEU A 45 3.97 -8.05 -3.65
C LEU A 45 4.67 -6.95 -2.83
N ILE A 46 5.92 -6.59 -3.20
CA ILE A 46 6.65 -5.49 -2.55
C ILE A 46 5.94 -4.16 -2.77
N THR A 47 5.54 -3.85 -4.01
CA THR A 47 4.80 -2.62 -4.31
C THR A 47 3.44 -2.60 -3.62
N GLN A 48 2.73 -3.71 -3.56
CA GLN A 48 1.46 -3.85 -2.86
C GLN A 48 1.62 -3.67 -1.34
N ASN A 49 2.66 -4.24 -0.73
CA ASN A 49 2.98 -4.03 0.68
C ASN A 49 3.24 -2.54 0.97
N ALA A 50 4.11 -1.89 0.17
CA ALA A 50 4.41 -0.47 0.31
C ALA A 50 3.15 0.41 0.16
N GLN A 51 2.27 0.10 -0.80
CA GLN A 51 1.01 0.79 -1.02
C GLN A 51 0.11 0.74 0.22
N TRP A 52 -0.13 -0.46 0.79
CA TRP A 52 -0.98 -0.62 1.97
C TRP A 52 -0.35 -0.02 3.23
N LEU A 53 0.99 -0.08 3.33
CA LEU A 53 1.74 0.58 4.40
C LEU A 53 1.53 2.10 4.34
N MET A 54 1.66 2.70 3.16
CA MET A 54 1.41 4.13 2.97
C MET A 54 -0.04 4.49 3.28
N LEU A 55 -1.01 3.73 2.75
CA LEU A 55 -2.44 4.01 2.92
C LEU A 55 -2.82 4.03 4.41
N MET A 56 -2.46 2.99 5.16
CA MET A 56 -2.80 2.89 6.57
C MET A 56 -1.96 3.83 7.44
N GLY A 57 -0.67 3.98 7.14
CA GLY A 57 0.20 4.91 7.85
C GLY A 57 -0.24 6.37 7.70
N VAL A 58 -0.58 6.80 6.48
CA VAL A 58 -1.10 8.16 6.23
C VAL A 58 -2.45 8.33 6.90
N SER A 59 -3.38 7.38 6.74
CA SER A 59 -4.71 7.45 7.35
C SER A 59 -4.62 7.59 8.86
N PHE A 60 -3.80 6.78 9.51
CA PHE A 60 -3.57 6.85 10.95
C PHE A 60 -2.94 8.18 11.38
N THR A 61 -1.87 8.60 10.70
CA THR A 61 -1.13 9.81 11.07
C THR A 61 -1.96 11.07 10.91
N VAL A 62 -2.68 11.19 9.79
CA VAL A 62 -3.53 12.36 9.51
C VAL A 62 -4.73 12.40 10.47
N ALA A 63 -5.38 11.26 10.72
CA ALA A 63 -6.50 11.20 11.67
C ALA A 63 -6.05 11.60 13.08
N ALA A 64 -4.91 11.07 13.54
CA ALA A 64 -4.34 11.42 14.83
C ALA A 64 -3.93 12.91 14.90
N TYR A 65 -3.35 13.46 13.83
CA TYR A 65 -3.02 14.89 13.74
C TYR A 65 -4.27 15.77 13.86
N LEU A 66 -5.31 15.48 13.11
CA LEU A 66 -6.55 16.27 13.12
C LEU A 66 -7.23 16.23 14.48
N GLN A 67 -7.27 15.07 15.14
CA GLN A 67 -7.95 14.90 16.42
C GLN A 67 -7.11 15.40 17.60
N VAL A 68 -5.82 15.04 17.67
CA VAL A 68 -4.96 15.35 18.84
C VAL A 68 -4.37 16.74 18.78
N VAL A 69 -3.90 17.18 17.60
CA VAL A 69 -3.20 18.48 17.48
C VAL A 69 -4.19 19.60 17.14
N ARG A 70 -5.14 19.32 16.24
CA ARG A 70 -6.11 20.32 15.78
C ARG A 70 -7.40 20.33 16.60
N GLY A 71 -7.64 19.32 17.46
CA GLY A 71 -8.80 19.24 18.35
C GLY A 71 -10.12 18.93 17.65
N TYR A 72 -10.09 18.46 16.38
CA TYR A 72 -11.32 18.08 15.67
C TYR A 72 -11.91 16.79 16.24
N ASN A 73 -13.24 16.74 16.26
CA ASN A 73 -13.94 15.51 16.62
C ASN A 73 -13.92 14.48 15.48
N ALA A 74 -14.41 13.26 15.74
CA ALA A 74 -14.39 12.18 14.76
C ALA A 74 -15.23 12.49 13.50
N ILE A 75 -16.34 13.23 13.65
CA ILE A 75 -17.22 13.61 12.54
C ILE A 75 -16.53 14.62 11.64
N GLU A 76 -15.96 15.67 12.23
CA GLU A 76 -15.20 16.70 11.49
C GLU A 76 -14.00 16.08 10.75
N THR A 77 -13.28 15.18 11.42
CA THR A 77 -12.19 14.42 10.78
C THR A 77 -12.72 13.61 9.57
N GLY A 78 -13.85 12.94 9.71
CA GLY A 78 -14.48 12.19 8.61
C GLY A 78 -14.88 13.08 7.44
N VAL A 79 -15.43 14.27 7.70
CA VAL A 79 -15.76 15.25 6.66
C VAL A 79 -14.50 15.71 5.90
N ILE A 80 -13.40 15.98 6.62
CA ILE A 80 -12.12 16.35 5.98
C ILE A 80 -11.60 15.21 5.10
N TYR A 81 -11.73 13.96 5.54
CA TYR A 81 -11.35 12.76 4.78
C TYR A 81 -12.17 12.54 3.50
N THR A 82 -13.35 13.18 3.37
CA THR A 82 -14.15 13.10 2.15
C THR A 82 -13.35 13.51 0.91
N ALA A 83 -12.41 14.46 1.05
CA ALA A 83 -11.53 14.85 -0.04
C ALA A 83 -10.66 13.68 -0.55
N ALA A 84 -10.11 12.86 0.36
CA ALA A 84 -9.35 11.68 -0.01
C ALA A 84 -10.24 10.60 -0.66
N THR A 85 -11.44 10.40 -0.13
CA THR A 85 -12.41 9.45 -0.68
C THR A 85 -12.84 9.83 -2.09
N VAL A 86 -13.12 11.10 -2.34
CA VAL A 86 -13.46 11.62 -3.69
C VAL A 86 -12.28 11.42 -4.64
N GLY A 87 -11.04 11.70 -4.20
CA GLY A 87 -9.83 11.44 -4.99
C GLY A 87 -9.69 9.96 -5.35
N LEU A 88 -9.90 9.06 -4.38
CA LEU A 88 -9.82 7.62 -4.58
C LEU A 88 -10.90 7.11 -5.54
N LEU A 89 -12.15 7.55 -5.38
CA LEU A 89 -13.25 7.15 -6.26
C LEU A 89 -13.04 7.62 -7.69
N THR A 90 -12.71 8.89 -7.88
CA THR A 90 -12.47 9.44 -9.22
C THR A 90 -11.34 8.77 -9.94
N SER A 91 -10.25 8.47 -9.24
CA SER A 91 -9.08 7.82 -9.84
C SER A 91 -9.30 6.33 -10.09
N SER A 92 -10.00 5.59 -9.22
CA SER A 92 -10.28 4.17 -9.44
C SER A 92 -11.19 3.95 -10.64
N LEU A 93 -12.21 4.80 -10.83
CA LEU A 93 -13.06 4.78 -12.03
C LEU A 93 -12.28 5.13 -13.31
N ALA A 94 -11.36 6.09 -13.21
CA ALA A 94 -10.48 6.44 -14.32
C ALA A 94 -9.44 5.35 -14.60
N ALA A 95 -8.93 4.69 -13.56
CA ALA A 95 -7.90 3.65 -13.66
C ALA A 95 -8.36 2.47 -14.52
N GLU A 96 -9.63 2.07 -14.46
CA GLU A 96 -10.17 1.01 -15.33
C GLU A 96 -10.05 1.36 -16.81
N ARG A 97 -10.31 2.61 -17.18
CA ARG A 97 -10.18 3.09 -18.56
C ARG A 97 -8.72 3.17 -18.99
N PHE A 98 -7.84 3.60 -18.10
CA PHE A 98 -6.41 3.71 -18.36
C PHE A 98 -5.70 2.35 -18.34
N ALA A 99 -6.16 1.39 -17.54
CA ALA A 99 -5.60 0.03 -17.49
C ALA A 99 -5.70 -0.71 -18.83
N LYS A 100 -6.71 -0.39 -19.64
CA LYS A 100 -6.84 -0.92 -21.00
C LYS A 100 -5.82 -0.34 -22.00
N ARG A 101 -5.23 0.81 -21.69
CA ARG A 101 -4.36 1.57 -22.61
C ARG A 101 -2.91 1.72 -22.13
N ARG A 102 -2.64 1.50 -20.85
CA ARG A 102 -1.32 1.71 -20.22
C ARG A 102 -0.86 0.47 -19.48
N ALA A 103 0.45 0.25 -19.50
CA ALA A 103 1.07 -0.82 -18.71
C ALA A 103 0.78 -0.64 -17.21
N GLN A 104 0.48 -1.72 -16.51
CA GLN A 104 0.21 -1.72 -15.06
C GLN A 104 1.34 -1.05 -14.26
N ARG A 105 2.60 -1.27 -14.67
CA ARG A 105 3.78 -0.60 -14.14
C ARG A 105 3.63 0.92 -14.11
N THR A 106 3.17 1.54 -15.19
CA THR A 106 3.04 3.00 -15.31
C THR A 106 1.98 3.53 -14.35
N LEU A 107 0.87 2.80 -14.18
CA LEU A 107 -0.21 3.19 -13.26
C LEU A 107 0.24 3.08 -11.81
N ILE A 108 0.94 2.00 -11.43
CA ILE A 108 1.48 1.83 -10.08
C ILE A 108 2.50 2.93 -9.77
N MET A 109 3.41 3.20 -10.70
CA MET A 109 4.42 4.25 -10.55
C MET A 109 3.78 5.63 -10.41
N ALA A 110 2.81 5.96 -11.26
CA ALA A 110 2.05 7.21 -11.18
C ALA A 110 1.31 7.33 -9.85
N GLY A 111 0.70 6.24 -9.36
CA GLY A 111 0.05 6.21 -8.06
C GLY A 111 0.99 6.55 -6.92
N PHE A 112 2.18 5.95 -6.86
CA PHE A 112 3.19 6.28 -5.85
C PHE A 112 3.66 7.73 -5.94
N VAL A 113 3.93 8.25 -7.14
CA VAL A 113 4.35 9.64 -7.34
C VAL A 113 3.27 10.61 -6.86
N VAL A 114 2.00 10.40 -7.27
CA VAL A 114 0.89 11.27 -6.89
C VAL A 114 0.61 11.21 -5.39
N THR A 115 0.64 10.00 -4.77
CA THR A 115 0.46 9.85 -3.32
C THR A 115 1.58 10.56 -2.56
N THR A 116 2.84 10.41 -2.99
CA THR A 116 3.98 11.08 -2.35
C THR A 116 3.88 12.59 -2.50
N ALA A 117 3.52 13.09 -3.68
CA ALA A 117 3.26 14.52 -3.90
C ALA A 117 2.13 15.02 -2.98
N GLY A 118 1.05 14.26 -2.83
CA GLY A 118 -0.05 14.57 -1.92
C GLY A 118 0.40 14.69 -0.46
N ILE A 119 1.29 13.78 0.00
CA ILE A 119 1.88 13.86 1.35
C ILE A 119 2.71 15.14 1.51
N VAL A 120 3.52 15.51 0.51
CA VAL A 120 4.33 16.73 0.53
C VAL A 120 3.44 17.98 0.56
N VAL A 121 2.39 18.02 -0.25
CA VAL A 121 1.42 19.12 -0.25
C VAL A 121 0.72 19.22 1.11
N PHE A 122 0.29 18.09 1.67
CA PHE A 122 -0.33 18.06 3.00
C PHE A 122 0.64 18.63 4.07
N LEU A 123 1.90 18.19 4.07
CA LEU A 123 2.93 18.70 4.99
C LEU A 123 3.15 20.20 4.84
N ALA A 124 3.21 20.71 3.61
CA ALA A 124 3.38 22.14 3.35
C ALA A 124 2.18 22.95 3.88
N MET A 125 0.97 22.42 3.76
CA MET A 125 -0.23 23.09 4.25
C MET A 125 -0.37 23.05 5.78
N VAL A 126 0.10 21.99 6.42
CA VAL A 126 0.15 21.86 7.89
C VAL A 126 0.92 23.00 8.54
N SER A 127 2.01 23.43 7.91
CA SER A 127 2.87 24.49 8.44
C SER A 127 2.39 25.90 8.12
N SER A 128 1.54 26.06 7.09
CA SER A 128 1.27 27.39 6.49
C SER A 128 -0.13 27.91 6.75
N SER A 129 -1.11 27.08 7.15
CA SER A 129 -2.51 27.53 7.17
C SER A 129 -3.30 27.03 8.39
N PRO A 130 -4.05 27.92 9.06
CA PRO A 130 -4.98 27.53 10.12
C PRO A 130 -6.27 26.89 9.59
N SER A 131 -6.58 27.05 8.29
CA SER A 131 -7.84 26.61 7.69
C SER A 131 -7.92 25.11 7.49
N VAL A 132 -9.06 24.50 7.84
CA VAL A 132 -9.38 23.07 7.64
C VAL A 132 -9.33 22.68 6.17
N TRP A 133 -9.81 23.56 5.30
CA TRP A 133 -9.89 23.33 3.86
C TRP A 133 -8.52 23.31 3.17
N ALA A 134 -7.48 23.83 3.83
CA ALA A 134 -6.12 23.77 3.33
C ALA A 134 -5.58 22.32 3.22
N PHE A 135 -6.13 21.38 3.98
CA PHE A 135 -5.72 19.98 3.93
C PHE A 135 -6.37 19.20 2.76
N ALA A 136 -7.48 19.70 2.24
CA ALA A 136 -8.25 19.01 1.20
C ALA A 136 -7.44 18.70 -0.08
N PRO A 137 -6.61 19.61 -0.64
CA PRO A 137 -5.81 19.30 -1.83
C PRO A 137 -4.80 18.17 -1.61
N GLY A 138 -4.11 18.16 -0.48
CA GLY A 138 -3.16 17.11 -0.12
C GLY A 138 -3.85 15.76 0.03
N LEU A 139 -4.97 15.70 0.76
CA LEU A 139 -5.78 14.51 0.95
C LEU A 139 -6.37 14.00 -0.37
N PHE A 140 -6.87 14.90 -1.22
CA PHE A 140 -7.38 14.55 -2.54
C PHE A 140 -6.30 13.87 -3.40
N LEU A 141 -5.10 14.44 -3.45
CA LEU A 141 -3.97 13.86 -4.19
C LEU A 141 -3.56 12.49 -3.62
N ILE A 142 -3.53 12.34 -2.29
CA ILE A 142 -3.25 11.05 -1.64
C ILE A 142 -4.27 10.01 -2.08
N GLY A 143 -5.56 10.32 -1.99
CA GLY A 143 -6.64 9.43 -2.42
C GLY A 143 -6.57 9.11 -3.91
N LEU A 144 -6.31 10.11 -4.75
CA LEU A 144 -6.16 9.95 -6.20
C LEU A 144 -5.01 9.00 -6.54
N GLY A 145 -3.84 9.18 -5.93
CA GLY A 145 -2.69 8.31 -6.16
C GLY A 145 -2.95 6.87 -5.72
N VAL A 146 -3.53 6.67 -4.54
CA VAL A 146 -3.90 5.34 -4.05
C VAL A 146 -4.90 4.66 -4.98
N GLY A 147 -5.95 5.36 -5.41
CA GLY A 147 -6.99 4.79 -6.28
C GLY A 147 -6.45 4.34 -7.63
N VAL A 148 -5.52 5.10 -8.24
CA VAL A 148 -4.89 4.71 -9.53
C VAL A 148 -4.12 3.39 -9.42
N MET A 149 -3.46 3.11 -8.30
CA MET A 149 -2.59 1.93 -8.17
C MET A 149 -3.28 0.70 -7.55
N LEU A 150 -4.49 0.82 -6.96
CA LEU A 150 -5.16 -0.28 -6.26
C LEU A 150 -5.34 -1.52 -7.14
N THR A 151 -6.07 -1.39 -8.23
CA THR A 151 -6.36 -2.49 -9.15
C THR A 151 -5.11 -2.99 -9.87
N PRO A 152 -4.25 -2.12 -10.46
CA PRO A 152 -3.02 -2.56 -11.12
C PRO A 152 -2.07 -3.33 -10.21
N SER A 153 -1.94 -2.96 -8.93
CA SER A 153 -1.08 -3.65 -7.97
C SER A 153 -1.49 -5.10 -7.74
N VAL A 154 -2.79 -5.35 -7.60
CA VAL A 154 -3.34 -6.70 -7.44
C VAL A 154 -3.18 -7.49 -8.74
N ASN A 155 -3.50 -6.88 -9.89
CA ASN A 155 -3.44 -7.53 -11.18
C ASN A 155 -2.02 -7.99 -11.56
N VAL A 156 -0.99 -7.19 -11.26
CA VAL A 156 0.42 -7.59 -11.51
C VAL A 156 0.78 -8.87 -10.77
N VAL A 157 0.30 -9.02 -9.54
CA VAL A 157 0.58 -10.20 -8.73
C VAL A 157 -0.19 -11.41 -9.24
N GLN A 158 -1.49 -11.25 -9.49
CA GLN A 158 -2.35 -12.37 -9.89
C GLN A 158 -2.07 -12.85 -11.31
N SER A 159 -1.82 -11.94 -12.26
CA SER A 159 -1.55 -12.29 -13.67
C SER A 159 -0.20 -13.00 -13.88
N ALA A 160 0.66 -13.06 -12.87
CA ALA A 160 1.93 -13.77 -12.94
C ALA A 160 1.78 -15.31 -12.87
N PHE A 161 0.57 -15.82 -12.57
CA PHE A 161 0.31 -17.26 -12.35
C PHE A 161 -0.96 -17.71 -13.08
N GLY A 162 -0.98 -19.00 -13.43
CA GLY A 162 -2.14 -19.66 -14.05
C GLY A 162 -3.31 -19.82 -13.06
N GLU A 163 -4.47 -20.24 -13.60
CA GLU A 163 -5.73 -20.36 -12.86
C GLU A 163 -5.64 -21.32 -11.66
N ASN A 164 -4.85 -22.38 -11.78
CA ASN A 164 -4.63 -23.39 -10.74
C ASN A 164 -3.99 -22.84 -9.46
N LEU A 165 -3.28 -21.70 -9.54
CA LEU A 165 -2.59 -21.07 -8.41
C LEU A 165 -3.28 -19.79 -7.92
N GLN A 166 -4.43 -19.41 -8.50
CA GLN A 166 -5.11 -18.16 -8.15
C GLN A 166 -5.57 -18.09 -6.68
N GLY A 167 -5.96 -19.22 -6.10
CA GLY A 167 -6.31 -19.27 -4.67
C GLY A 167 -5.11 -18.96 -3.76
N GLU A 168 -3.97 -19.60 -4.05
CA GLU A 168 -2.74 -19.41 -3.28
C GLU A 168 -2.20 -17.99 -3.38
N ILE A 169 -2.11 -17.45 -4.61
CA ILE A 169 -1.58 -16.10 -4.84
C ILE A 169 -2.50 -15.01 -4.29
N SER A 170 -3.83 -15.21 -4.34
CA SER A 170 -4.80 -14.29 -3.75
C SER A 170 -4.66 -14.26 -2.22
N GLY A 171 -4.52 -15.43 -1.60
CA GLY A 171 -4.25 -15.54 -0.16
C GLY A 171 -2.94 -14.86 0.26
N LEU A 172 -1.87 -15.09 -0.50
CA LEU A 172 -0.56 -14.45 -0.27
C LEU A 172 -0.65 -12.94 -0.44
N SER A 173 -1.25 -12.47 -1.54
CA SER A 173 -1.47 -11.05 -1.83
C SER A 173 -2.23 -10.35 -0.69
N ARG A 174 -3.28 -10.98 -0.16
CA ARG A 174 -4.06 -10.45 0.96
C ARG A 174 -3.24 -10.39 2.26
N SER A 175 -2.47 -11.44 2.53
CA SER A 175 -1.60 -11.49 3.71
C SER A 175 -0.53 -10.39 3.68
N VAL A 176 0.09 -10.16 2.52
CA VAL A 176 1.08 -9.11 2.31
C VAL A 176 0.46 -7.71 2.44
N SER A 177 -0.78 -7.51 1.97
CA SER A 177 -1.53 -6.26 2.15
C SER A 177 -1.80 -5.97 3.63
N ASN A 178 -2.25 -6.98 4.38
CA ASN A 178 -2.53 -6.85 5.80
C ASN A 178 -1.24 -6.58 6.61
N LEU A 179 -0.13 -7.22 6.22
CA LEU A 179 1.19 -6.94 6.81
C LEU A 179 1.61 -5.50 6.56
N GLY A 180 1.47 -5.00 5.32
CA GLY A 180 1.74 -3.60 4.99
C GLY A 180 0.90 -2.64 5.83
N SER A 181 -0.40 -2.88 5.94
CA SER A 181 -1.32 -2.08 6.75
C SER A 181 -0.90 -2.02 8.22
N SER A 182 -0.56 -3.17 8.80
CA SER A 182 -0.11 -3.26 10.19
C SER A 182 1.22 -2.55 10.41
N LEU A 183 2.18 -2.73 9.50
CA LEU A 183 3.48 -2.06 9.55
C LEU A 183 3.33 -0.54 9.44
N GLY A 184 2.48 -0.05 8.54
CA GLY A 184 2.24 1.38 8.38
C GLY A 184 1.71 2.03 9.65
N THR A 185 0.70 1.43 10.26
CA THR A 185 0.15 1.90 11.54
C THR A 185 1.16 1.79 12.68
N ALA A 186 1.90 0.69 12.77
CA ALA A 186 2.89 0.47 13.83
C ALA A 186 4.07 1.43 13.74
N ILE A 187 4.63 1.66 12.56
CA ILE A 187 5.75 2.59 12.32
C ILE A 187 5.30 4.01 12.70
N CYS A 188 4.17 4.47 12.14
CA CYS A 188 3.67 5.80 12.43
C CYS A 188 3.29 5.95 13.90
N GLY A 189 2.59 4.98 14.49
CA GLY A 189 2.24 5.00 15.91
C GLY A 189 3.47 5.08 16.82
N THR A 190 4.52 4.33 16.52
CA THR A 190 5.78 4.39 17.28
C THR A 190 6.44 5.77 17.20
N ILE A 191 6.49 6.36 15.99
CA ILE A 191 7.04 7.72 15.81
C ILE A 191 6.23 8.76 16.59
N LEU A 192 4.90 8.66 16.54
CA LEU A 192 4.02 9.59 17.25
C LEU A 192 4.18 9.47 18.76
N VAL A 193 4.19 8.26 19.30
CA VAL A 193 4.37 8.02 20.74
C VAL A 193 5.74 8.48 21.23
N ALA A 194 6.80 8.19 20.48
CA ALA A 194 8.15 8.64 20.83
C ALA A 194 8.30 10.18 20.85
N GLY A 195 7.49 10.87 20.06
CA GLY A 195 7.55 12.33 19.94
C GLY A 195 6.59 13.11 20.84
N ILE A 196 5.71 12.46 21.57
CA ILE A 196 4.71 13.12 22.45
C ILE A 196 5.39 14.01 23.50
N THR A 197 6.56 13.63 23.99
CA THR A 197 7.29 14.37 25.04
C THR A 197 8.12 15.55 24.53
N ALA A 198 8.44 15.59 23.23
CA ALA A 198 9.36 16.61 22.69
C ALA A 198 8.62 17.75 21.96
N THR A 199 8.00 17.46 20.86
CA THR A 199 7.22 18.42 20.04
C THR A 199 6.21 17.65 19.18
N PRO A 200 4.93 17.61 19.57
CA PRO A 200 3.91 16.83 18.86
C PRO A 200 3.89 17.08 17.36
N GLN A 201 3.89 18.35 16.92
CA GLN A 201 3.84 18.68 15.48
C GLN A 201 5.00 18.11 14.66
N ARG A 202 6.23 18.06 15.24
CA ARG A 202 7.39 17.48 14.54
C ARG A 202 7.25 15.98 14.34
N SER A 203 6.63 15.26 15.27
CA SER A 203 6.44 13.81 15.18
C SER A 203 5.49 13.43 14.05
N TYR A 204 4.41 14.19 13.86
CA TYR A 204 3.50 14.01 12.72
C TYR A 204 4.20 14.30 11.39
N GLY A 205 4.98 15.38 11.33
CA GLY A 205 5.80 15.69 10.17
C GLY A 205 6.81 14.59 9.84
N LEU A 206 7.49 14.06 10.86
CA LEU A 206 8.44 12.96 10.69
C LEU A 206 7.76 11.67 10.21
N ALA A 207 6.62 11.30 10.78
CA ALA A 207 5.87 10.11 10.34
C ALA A 207 5.47 10.23 8.86
N LEU A 208 4.96 11.37 8.43
CA LEU A 208 4.61 11.62 7.03
C LEU A 208 5.84 11.67 6.12
N ALA A 209 6.97 12.21 6.59
CA ALA A 209 8.22 12.20 5.83
C ALA A 209 8.74 10.77 5.61
N VAL A 210 8.68 9.91 6.63
CA VAL A 210 9.02 8.49 6.51
C VAL A 210 8.12 7.81 5.47
N LEU A 211 6.82 8.08 5.48
CA LEU A 211 5.89 7.55 4.49
C LEU A 211 6.19 8.09 3.08
N ALA A 212 6.60 9.34 2.93
CA ALA A 212 7.05 9.88 1.64
C ALA A 212 8.30 9.16 1.11
N VAL A 213 9.27 8.85 1.98
CA VAL A 213 10.45 8.04 1.62
C VAL A 213 10.03 6.64 1.18
N ILE A 214 9.08 6.00 1.88
CA ILE A 214 8.52 4.70 1.46
C ILE A 214 7.83 4.83 0.09
N GLY A 215 7.15 5.95 -0.16
CA GLY A 215 6.57 6.24 -1.48
C GLY A 215 7.63 6.29 -2.59
N VAL A 216 8.76 6.94 -2.34
CA VAL A 216 9.89 6.97 -3.28
C VAL A 216 10.45 5.57 -3.53
N THR A 217 10.62 4.75 -2.48
CA THR A 217 11.03 3.34 -2.66
C THR A 217 10.00 2.54 -3.46
N GLY A 218 8.69 2.82 -3.27
CA GLY A 218 7.61 2.26 -4.08
C GLY A 218 7.71 2.63 -5.56
N VAL A 219 8.08 3.90 -5.88
CA VAL A 219 8.35 4.33 -7.26
C VAL A 219 9.51 3.52 -7.86
N VAL A 220 10.62 3.36 -7.13
CA VAL A 220 11.79 2.60 -7.59
C VAL A 220 11.40 1.12 -7.81
N ALA A 221 10.71 0.50 -6.87
CA ALA A 221 10.26 -0.89 -6.99
C ALA A 221 9.32 -1.07 -8.19
N SER A 222 8.37 -0.14 -8.38
CA SER A 222 7.45 -0.18 -9.53
C SER A 222 8.17 0.04 -10.87
N ALA A 223 9.24 0.85 -10.89
CA ALA A 223 10.08 1.02 -12.07
C ALA A 223 10.83 -0.26 -12.50
N MET A 224 11.01 -1.21 -11.60
CA MET A 224 11.62 -2.51 -11.89
C MET A 224 10.61 -3.56 -12.41
N LEU A 225 9.29 -3.26 -12.38
CA LEU A 225 8.28 -4.13 -12.95
C LEU A 225 8.39 -4.21 -14.47
N PRO A 226 8.06 -5.35 -15.09
CA PRO A 226 8.03 -5.49 -16.54
C PRO A 226 7.04 -4.51 -17.19
N SER A 227 7.40 -3.98 -18.34
CA SER A 227 6.56 -3.03 -19.09
C SER A 227 5.48 -3.71 -19.93
N THR A 228 5.47 -5.03 -19.99
CA THR A 228 4.56 -5.82 -20.83
C THR A 228 3.13 -5.74 -20.29
N PRO A 229 2.11 -5.48 -21.13
CA PRO A 229 0.72 -5.67 -20.74
C PRO A 229 0.51 -7.12 -20.31
N ALA A 230 -0.27 -7.36 -19.25
CA ALA A 230 -0.56 -8.72 -18.82
C ALA A 230 -1.20 -9.53 -19.96
N PRO A 231 -0.81 -10.80 -20.17
CA PRO A 231 -1.24 -11.61 -21.32
C PRO A 231 -2.71 -12.06 -21.31
N VAL A 232 -3.54 -11.52 -20.45
CA VAL A 232 -4.97 -11.89 -20.34
C VAL A 232 -5.75 -11.69 -21.64
N ALA A 233 -5.33 -10.74 -22.49
CA ALA A 233 -5.96 -10.55 -23.80
C ALA A 233 -5.55 -11.61 -24.86
N ALA A 234 -4.38 -12.21 -24.73
CA ALA A 234 -3.88 -13.19 -25.69
C ALA A 234 -4.47 -14.60 -25.45
N ALA A 235 -4.76 -14.95 -24.20
CA ALA A 235 -5.38 -16.26 -23.88
C ALA A 235 -6.86 -16.33 -24.30
N GLN A 236 -7.58 -15.22 -24.21
CA GLN A 236 -8.98 -15.15 -24.65
C GLN A 236 -9.15 -15.09 -26.18
N ALA A 237 -8.16 -14.57 -26.89
CA ALA A 237 -8.16 -14.54 -28.36
C ALA A 237 -7.75 -15.88 -29.00
N ALA A 238 -7.10 -16.78 -28.25
CA ALA A 238 -6.71 -18.11 -28.73
C ALA A 238 -7.79 -19.18 -28.49
N THR A 239 -8.85 -18.85 -27.74
CA THR A 239 -9.98 -19.74 -27.43
C THR A 239 -11.29 -19.32 -28.11
N ALA A 240 -11.28 -18.26 -28.92
CA ALA A 240 -12.35 -17.79 -29.79
C ALA A 240 -11.99 -18.10 -31.25
#